data_275f6c79fe60b503593b971741a6cc45
#
_entry.id   275f6c79fe60b503593b971741a6cc45
#
_cell.length_a   1.000
_cell.length_b   1.000
_cell.length_c   1.000
_cell.angle_alpha   90.00
_cell.angle_beta   90.00
_cell.angle_gamma   90.00
#
_symmetry.space_group_name_H-M   'P 1'
#
loop_
_entity.id
_entity.type
_entity.pdbx_description
1 polymer ?
#
loop_
_entity_poly.entity_id
_entity_poly.type
_entity_poly.pdbx_seq_one_letter_code
_entity_poly.pdbx_strand_id
1 'polypeptide(L)'
;MKQVGLISRLPKVSIIQAHGANPLVLAMRENRGQSITAQTAETLATAIRIGNPASWKKAVRVLQSTAGTVEEVTEVEIANAKAEIGADGVGCEPASAVTLAGLKRLVKQGFVKRDEFVVLILTGHVLKDPEYTLKFHRGDLFAGSQHESAAKALDVQRRAPAVLEPNVDAVLRAMEASETHGV
;
A
#
# COMPACT_ATOMS: atom_id res chain seq x y z
N MET A 1 26.78 5.91 -2.04
CA MET A 1 26.72 6.92 -0.97
C MET A 1 27.60 6.55 0.22
N LYS A 2 27.45 5.35 0.82
CA LYS A 2 28.33 4.94 1.94
C LYS A 2 29.82 4.84 1.51
N GLN A 3 30.10 4.22 0.36
CA GLN A 3 31.46 4.08 -0.17
C GLN A 3 32.17 5.42 -0.47
N VAL A 4 31.40 6.45 -0.79
CA VAL A 4 31.93 7.82 -1.08
C VAL A 4 31.78 8.75 0.14
N GLY A 5 31.47 8.22 1.31
CA GLY A 5 31.44 8.98 2.57
C GLY A 5 30.27 9.93 2.78
N LEU A 6 29.25 9.91 1.89
CA LEU A 6 28.07 10.77 2.02
C LEU A 6 27.12 10.38 3.14
N ILE A 7 27.13 9.10 3.54
CA ILE A 7 26.39 8.59 4.68
C ILE A 7 27.29 7.65 5.50
N SER A 8 27.13 7.67 6.81
CA SER A 8 27.91 6.81 7.74
C SER A 8 27.36 5.39 7.82
N ARG A 9 26.04 5.21 7.65
CA ARG A 9 25.35 3.92 7.73
C ARG A 9 24.35 3.75 6.59
N LEU A 10 24.06 2.50 6.21
CA LEU A 10 22.96 2.19 5.29
C LEU A 10 21.64 2.27 6.04
N PRO A 11 20.57 2.78 5.40
CA PRO A 11 19.22 2.66 5.96
C PRO A 11 18.82 1.18 5.99
N LYS A 12 18.01 0.79 6.96
CA LYS A 12 17.30 -0.50 6.89
C LYS A 12 16.28 -0.45 5.75
N VAL A 13 16.21 -1.48 4.93
CA VAL A 13 15.26 -1.57 3.83
C VAL A 13 14.23 -2.64 4.14
N SER A 14 12.96 -2.27 4.25
CA SER A 14 11.86 -3.22 4.39
C SER A 14 11.11 -3.36 3.08
N ILE A 15 10.77 -4.59 2.71
CA ILE A 15 10.02 -4.90 1.48
C ILE A 15 8.65 -5.42 1.90
N ILE A 16 7.60 -4.78 1.38
CA ILE A 16 6.23 -5.14 1.68
C ILE A 16 5.58 -5.73 0.43
N GLN A 17 4.87 -6.85 0.58
CA GLN A 17 4.11 -7.49 -0.48
C GLN A 17 2.64 -7.63 -0.10
N ALA A 18 1.76 -7.73 -1.11
CA ALA A 18 0.38 -8.14 -0.87
C ALA A 18 0.33 -9.63 -0.49
N HIS A 19 -0.52 -10.02 0.46
CA HIS A 19 -0.64 -11.40 0.94
C HIS A 19 -0.86 -12.42 -0.19
N GLY A 20 -1.67 -12.08 -1.20
CA GLY A 20 -1.89 -12.94 -2.36
C GLY A 20 -0.80 -12.88 -3.44
N ALA A 21 0.28 -12.11 -3.24
CA ALA A 21 1.41 -11.97 -4.16
C ALA A 21 2.71 -11.74 -3.37
N ASN A 22 3.09 -12.72 -2.53
CA ASN A 22 4.13 -12.60 -1.51
C ASN A 22 5.30 -13.59 -1.63
N PRO A 23 5.76 -13.98 -2.83
CA PRO A 23 6.76 -15.03 -2.99
C PRO A 23 8.09 -14.73 -2.27
N LEU A 24 8.47 -13.46 -2.14
CA LEU A 24 9.70 -13.09 -1.41
C LEU A 24 9.53 -13.26 0.10
N VAL A 25 8.36 -12.92 0.64
CA VAL A 25 8.05 -13.12 2.07
C VAL A 25 8.13 -14.60 2.42
N LEU A 26 7.51 -15.46 1.61
CA LEU A 26 7.56 -16.91 1.80
C LEU A 26 9.01 -17.42 1.74
N ALA A 27 9.75 -17.05 0.70
CA ALA A 27 11.15 -17.46 0.55
C ALA A 27 12.02 -17.04 1.75
N MET A 28 11.83 -15.83 2.27
CA MET A 28 12.61 -15.36 3.42
C MET A 28 12.23 -16.10 4.71
N ARG A 29 10.96 -16.46 4.90
CA ARG A 29 10.48 -17.21 6.07
C ARG A 29 10.90 -18.70 6.01
N GLU A 30 10.78 -19.33 4.84
CA GLU A 30 11.01 -20.76 4.68
C GLU A 30 12.50 -21.14 4.57
N ASN A 31 13.27 -20.38 3.79
CA ASN A 31 14.64 -20.74 3.44
C ASN A 31 15.63 -19.58 3.46
N ARG A 32 15.31 -18.48 4.17
CA ARG A 32 16.15 -17.26 4.26
C ARG A 32 16.50 -16.65 2.89
N GLY A 33 15.63 -16.84 1.90
CA GLY A 33 15.81 -16.30 0.55
C GLY A 33 16.85 -17.06 -0.29
N GLN A 34 17.13 -18.33 -0.01
CA GLN A 34 18.03 -19.14 -0.83
C GLN A 34 17.41 -19.50 -2.18
N SER A 35 16.12 -19.67 -2.22
CA SER A 35 15.33 -19.93 -3.43
C SER A 35 13.98 -19.25 -3.34
N ILE A 36 13.33 -19.06 -4.47
CA ILE A 36 11.96 -18.54 -4.54
C ILE A 36 11.10 -19.53 -5.33
N THR A 37 9.91 -19.79 -4.84
CA THR A 37 8.90 -20.59 -5.55
C THR A 37 7.93 -19.65 -6.24
N ALA A 38 7.75 -19.81 -7.53
CA ALA A 38 6.74 -19.05 -8.28
C ALA A 38 5.32 -19.44 -7.81
N GLN A 39 4.45 -18.46 -7.71
CA GLN A 39 3.05 -18.65 -7.31
C GLN A 39 2.10 -17.93 -8.25
N THR A 40 0.83 -18.32 -8.26
CA THR A 40 -0.24 -17.52 -8.84
C THR A 40 -0.43 -16.29 -7.96
N ALA A 41 -0.35 -15.11 -8.55
CA ALA A 41 -0.46 -13.85 -7.83
C ALA A 41 -1.88 -13.30 -7.91
N GLU A 42 -2.51 -13.06 -6.77
CA GLU A 42 -3.85 -12.50 -6.64
C GLU A 42 -3.84 -11.28 -5.71
N THR A 43 -3.97 -10.11 -6.27
CA THR A 43 -4.12 -8.85 -5.53
C THR A 43 -4.83 -7.81 -6.39
N LEU A 44 -5.56 -6.92 -5.74
CA LEU A 44 -6.16 -5.75 -6.38
C LEU A 44 -5.11 -4.66 -6.66
N ALA A 45 -3.97 -4.70 -5.99
CA ALA A 45 -2.83 -3.82 -6.25
C ALA A 45 -2.06 -4.28 -7.49
N THR A 46 -2.56 -3.95 -8.67
CA THR A 46 -2.15 -4.51 -9.96
C THR A 46 -0.65 -4.43 -10.25
N ALA A 47 0.00 -3.31 -9.88
CA ALA A 47 1.42 -3.09 -10.14
C ALA A 47 2.36 -4.02 -9.34
N ILE A 48 1.88 -4.67 -8.27
CA ILE A 48 2.62 -5.66 -7.48
C ILE A 48 2.05 -7.08 -7.60
N ARG A 49 1.17 -7.34 -8.56
CA ARG A 49 0.63 -8.68 -8.84
C ARG A 49 1.69 -9.53 -9.54
N ILE A 50 2.74 -9.89 -8.80
CA ILE A 50 3.93 -10.56 -9.32
C ILE A 50 4.17 -11.84 -8.51
N GLY A 51 3.93 -13.01 -9.15
CA GLY A 51 4.15 -14.31 -8.53
C GLY A 51 5.57 -14.86 -8.71
N ASN A 52 6.35 -14.30 -9.64
CA ASN A 52 7.74 -14.70 -9.91
C ASN A 52 8.61 -13.46 -10.16
N PRO A 53 9.07 -12.77 -9.10
CA PRO A 53 9.83 -11.53 -9.25
C PRO A 53 11.24 -11.77 -9.79
N ALA A 54 11.56 -11.25 -10.98
CA ALA A 54 12.84 -11.44 -11.66
C ALA A 54 14.06 -10.96 -10.84
N SER A 55 13.88 -9.93 -10.03
CA SER A 55 14.96 -9.30 -9.24
C SER A 55 15.06 -9.80 -7.79
N TRP A 56 14.45 -10.93 -7.46
CA TRP A 56 14.39 -11.42 -6.07
C TRP A 56 15.78 -11.60 -5.41
N LYS A 57 16.80 -12.05 -6.17
CA LYS A 57 18.18 -12.20 -5.64
C LYS A 57 18.77 -10.86 -5.21
N LYS A 58 18.46 -9.77 -5.93
CA LYS A 58 18.89 -8.42 -5.55
C LYS A 58 18.16 -7.95 -4.29
N ALA A 59 16.86 -8.23 -4.20
CA ALA A 59 16.05 -7.90 -3.03
C ALA A 59 16.57 -8.61 -1.77
N VAL A 60 16.83 -9.92 -1.83
CA VAL A 60 17.41 -10.69 -0.73
C VAL A 60 18.76 -10.13 -0.28
N ARG A 61 19.64 -9.80 -1.24
CA ARG A 61 20.95 -9.20 -0.92
C ARG A 61 20.80 -7.87 -0.19
N VAL A 62 19.86 -7.02 -0.61
CA VAL A 62 19.59 -5.74 0.06
C VAL A 62 19.09 -5.97 1.47
N LEU A 63 18.11 -6.85 1.68
CA LEU A 63 17.58 -7.18 3.00
C LEU A 63 18.70 -7.64 3.95
N GLN A 64 19.55 -8.56 3.50
CA GLN A 64 20.67 -9.07 4.29
C GLN A 64 21.73 -8.00 4.61
N SER A 65 22.08 -7.15 3.63
CA SER A 65 23.12 -6.12 3.80
C SER A 65 22.68 -4.92 4.62
N THR A 66 21.37 -4.70 4.77
CA THR A 66 20.82 -3.54 5.49
C THR A 66 20.14 -3.91 6.80
N ALA A 67 20.19 -5.18 7.21
CA ALA A 67 19.43 -5.71 8.34
C ALA A 67 17.92 -5.36 8.22
N GLY A 68 17.42 -5.41 6.99
CA GLY A 68 16.03 -5.15 6.64
C GLY A 68 15.13 -6.35 6.90
N THR A 69 13.86 -6.19 6.59
CA THR A 69 12.86 -7.26 6.76
C THR A 69 11.88 -7.31 5.60
N VAL A 70 11.11 -8.38 5.55
CA VAL A 70 9.96 -8.53 4.66
C VAL A 70 8.67 -8.61 5.48
N GLU A 71 7.61 -8.07 4.95
CA GLU A 71 6.28 -8.20 5.54
C GLU A 71 5.22 -8.30 4.44
N GLU A 72 4.10 -8.88 4.77
CA GLU A 72 2.94 -8.96 3.89
C GLU A 72 1.75 -8.24 4.51
N VAL A 73 0.86 -7.74 3.66
CA VAL A 73 -0.34 -7.02 4.07
C VAL A 73 -1.56 -7.52 3.29
N THR A 74 -2.71 -7.49 3.92
CA THR A 74 -3.97 -7.90 3.31
C THR A 74 -4.53 -6.82 2.38
N GLU A 75 -5.43 -7.18 1.47
CA GLU A 75 -6.12 -6.24 0.58
C GLU A 75 -6.83 -5.13 1.35
N VAL A 76 -7.40 -5.47 2.49
CA VAL A 76 -8.12 -4.51 3.35
C VAL A 76 -7.16 -3.51 3.99
N GLU A 77 -5.99 -3.96 4.46
CA GLU A 77 -4.96 -3.07 4.99
C GLU A 77 -4.41 -2.13 3.91
N ILE A 78 -4.25 -2.62 2.68
CA ILE A 78 -3.83 -1.80 1.52
C ILE A 78 -4.86 -0.71 1.24
N ALA A 79 -6.15 -1.06 1.20
CA ALA A 79 -7.22 -0.12 0.92
C ALA A 79 -7.31 1.00 1.97
N ASN A 80 -7.19 0.64 3.24
CA ASN A 80 -7.19 1.60 4.33
C ASN A 80 -5.98 2.52 4.29
N ALA A 81 -4.79 1.96 4.11
CA ALA A 81 -3.57 2.75 4.00
C ALA A 81 -3.64 3.73 2.82
N LYS A 82 -4.23 3.31 1.67
CA LYS A 82 -4.46 4.20 0.54
C LYS A 82 -5.40 5.35 0.88
N ALA A 83 -6.49 5.07 1.60
CA ALA A 83 -7.44 6.10 2.02
C ALA A 83 -6.81 7.12 2.98
N GLU A 84 -5.98 6.66 3.92
CA GLU A 84 -5.25 7.51 4.86
C GLU A 84 -4.24 8.42 4.14
N ILE A 85 -3.43 7.87 3.23
CA ILE A 85 -2.50 8.66 2.41
C ILE A 85 -3.29 9.71 1.60
N GLY A 86 -4.45 9.32 1.07
CA GLY A 86 -5.34 10.23 0.35
C GLY A 86 -5.90 11.35 1.23
N ALA A 87 -6.23 11.06 2.48
CA ALA A 87 -6.72 12.05 3.45
C ALA A 87 -5.67 13.11 3.78
N ASP A 88 -4.39 12.75 3.75
CA ASP A 88 -3.26 13.67 3.91
C ASP A 88 -2.95 14.49 2.63
N GLY A 89 -3.77 14.37 1.59
CA GLY A 89 -3.60 15.11 0.33
C GLY A 89 -2.58 14.50 -0.62
N VAL A 90 -2.05 13.32 -0.33
CA VAL A 90 -1.08 12.61 -1.18
C VAL A 90 -1.79 11.53 -1.98
N GLY A 91 -1.81 11.66 -3.31
CA GLY A 91 -2.42 10.65 -4.18
C GLY A 91 -1.43 9.57 -4.62
N CYS A 92 -1.77 8.30 -4.37
CA CYS A 92 -0.95 7.17 -4.83
C CYS A 92 -1.79 6.00 -5.34
N GLU A 93 -1.18 5.11 -6.14
CA GLU A 93 -1.78 3.84 -6.53
C GLU A 93 -1.84 2.85 -5.35
N PRO A 94 -2.69 1.80 -5.40
CA PRO A 94 -2.79 0.79 -4.33
C PRO A 94 -1.46 0.11 -4.01
N ALA A 95 -0.66 -0.19 -5.03
CA ALA A 95 0.66 -0.82 -4.86
C ALA A 95 1.63 0.03 -4.01
N SER A 96 1.54 1.36 -4.08
CA SER A 96 2.34 2.26 -3.25
C SER A 96 1.86 2.28 -1.80
N ALA A 97 0.56 2.15 -1.57
CA ALA A 97 -0.05 2.18 -0.25
C ALA A 97 0.35 0.98 0.64
N VAL A 98 0.83 -0.11 0.06
CA VAL A 98 1.36 -1.25 0.82
C VAL A 98 2.48 -0.83 1.78
N THR A 99 3.21 0.23 1.46
CA THR A 99 4.31 0.73 2.30
C THR A 99 3.79 1.25 3.64
N LEU A 100 2.69 1.99 3.66
CA LEU A 100 2.06 2.45 4.91
C LEU A 100 1.42 1.29 5.67
N ALA A 101 0.73 0.38 4.98
CA ALA A 101 0.15 -0.81 5.61
C ALA A 101 1.24 -1.66 6.28
N GLY A 102 2.35 -1.88 5.58
CA GLY A 102 3.51 -2.60 6.11
C GLY A 102 4.19 -1.87 7.28
N LEU A 103 4.34 -0.54 7.20
CA LEU A 103 4.86 0.26 8.31
C LEU A 103 4.04 0.05 9.58
N LYS A 104 2.71 0.10 9.49
CA LYS A 104 1.83 -0.14 10.65
C LYS A 104 2.06 -1.51 11.28
N ARG A 105 2.22 -2.55 10.48
CA ARG A 105 2.56 -3.90 10.98
C ARG A 105 3.93 -3.93 11.64
N LEU A 106 4.95 -3.35 11.01
CA LEU A 106 6.32 -3.32 11.53
C LEU A 106 6.44 -2.53 12.84
N VAL A 107 5.68 -1.45 12.98
CA VAL A 107 5.56 -0.70 14.25
C VAL A 107 4.88 -1.56 15.33
N LYS A 108 3.77 -2.23 15.00
CA LYS A 108 3.06 -3.12 15.92
C LYS A 108 3.93 -4.29 16.39
N GLN A 109 4.81 -4.79 15.51
CA GLN A 109 5.77 -5.86 15.81
C GLN A 109 7.00 -5.36 16.57
N GLY A 110 7.17 -4.05 16.76
CA GLY A 110 8.34 -3.45 17.42
C GLY A 110 9.61 -3.45 16.57
N PHE A 111 9.52 -3.77 15.27
CA PHE A 111 10.65 -3.71 14.34
C PHE A 111 11.02 -2.26 14.02
N VAL A 112 10.03 -1.39 13.85
CA VAL A 112 10.19 0.06 13.71
C VAL A 112 9.83 0.72 15.02
N LYS A 113 10.73 1.53 15.57
CA LYS A 113 10.55 2.25 16.84
C LYS A 113 10.02 3.67 16.60
N ARG A 114 9.48 4.29 17.66
CA ARG A 114 8.88 5.63 17.58
C ARG A 114 9.85 6.76 17.25
N ASP A 115 11.12 6.58 17.57
CA ASP A 115 12.20 7.54 17.35
C ASP A 115 12.95 7.31 16.03
N GLU A 116 12.55 6.32 15.24
CA GLU A 116 13.15 6.07 13.93
C GLU A 116 12.50 6.94 12.85
N PHE A 117 13.37 7.52 12.01
CA PHE A 117 12.92 8.23 10.81
C PHE A 117 12.62 7.22 9.69
N VAL A 118 11.41 7.25 9.17
CA VAL A 118 10.94 6.31 8.16
C VAL A 118 10.61 7.05 6.86
N VAL A 119 11.04 6.49 5.73
CA VAL A 119 10.70 6.98 4.39
C VAL A 119 9.86 5.93 3.68
N LEU A 120 8.64 6.28 3.28
CA LEU A 120 7.78 5.47 2.43
C LEU A 120 7.94 5.92 0.97
N ILE A 121 8.21 4.96 0.08
CA ILE A 121 8.39 5.24 -1.35
C ILE A 121 7.05 5.00 -2.05
N LEU A 122 6.37 6.09 -2.44
CA LEU A 122 5.12 6.07 -3.18
C LEU A 122 5.44 6.26 -4.67
N THR A 123 5.47 5.16 -5.43
CA THR A 123 6.00 5.14 -6.80
C THR A 123 4.97 5.50 -7.86
N GLY A 124 3.71 5.13 -7.67
CA GLY A 124 2.67 5.27 -8.68
C GLY A 124 1.64 6.34 -8.36
N HIS A 125 1.19 7.04 -9.39
CA HIS A 125 0.21 8.11 -9.31
C HIS A 125 -1.21 7.58 -9.02
N VAL A 126 -2.04 8.38 -8.34
CA VAL A 126 -3.43 8.04 -7.98
C VAL A 126 -4.31 7.69 -9.19
N LEU A 127 -4.06 8.29 -10.34
CA LEU A 127 -4.84 8.05 -11.57
C LEU A 127 -4.53 6.72 -12.26
N LYS A 128 -3.59 5.92 -11.76
CA LYS A 128 -3.33 4.59 -12.33
C LYS A 128 -4.48 3.61 -12.14
N ASP A 129 -5.11 3.66 -10.97
CA ASP A 129 -6.22 2.77 -10.60
C ASP A 129 -7.42 3.57 -10.06
N PRO A 130 -8.07 4.44 -10.87
CA PRO A 130 -9.15 5.31 -10.39
C PRO A 130 -10.36 4.50 -9.90
N GLU A 131 -10.70 3.39 -10.56
CA GLU A 131 -11.79 2.50 -10.17
C GLU A 131 -11.62 1.93 -8.76
N TYR A 132 -10.38 1.61 -8.37
CA TYR A 132 -10.09 1.16 -7.02
C TYR A 132 -10.53 2.18 -5.97
N THR A 133 -10.18 3.45 -6.18
CA THR A 133 -10.54 4.55 -5.29
C THR A 133 -12.04 4.77 -5.23
N LEU A 134 -12.69 4.82 -6.41
CA LEU A 134 -14.15 5.01 -6.51
C LEU A 134 -14.90 3.90 -5.79
N LYS A 135 -14.57 2.64 -6.07
CA LYS A 135 -15.20 1.47 -5.43
C LYS A 135 -14.98 1.44 -3.93
N PHE A 136 -13.77 1.78 -3.46
CA PHE A 136 -13.50 1.84 -2.03
C PHE A 136 -14.42 2.84 -1.31
N HIS A 137 -14.51 4.06 -1.82
CA HIS A 137 -15.31 5.11 -1.21
C HIS A 137 -16.83 4.90 -1.36
N ARG A 138 -17.28 4.18 -2.39
CA ARG A 138 -18.66 3.70 -2.54
C ARG A 138 -19.00 2.53 -1.62
N GLY A 139 -17.99 1.81 -1.14
CA GLY A 139 -18.16 0.65 -0.26
C GLY A 139 -18.31 -0.68 -0.98
N ASP A 140 -18.06 -0.73 -2.29
CA ASP A 140 -18.25 -1.92 -3.13
C ASP A 140 -16.94 -2.58 -3.61
N LEU A 141 -15.77 -2.04 -3.21
CA LEU A 141 -14.47 -2.59 -3.62
C LEU A 141 -14.32 -4.08 -3.32
N PHE A 142 -14.88 -4.53 -2.21
CA PHE A 142 -14.79 -5.93 -1.75
C PHE A 142 -16.12 -6.68 -1.85
N ALA A 143 -17.13 -6.11 -2.50
CA ALA A 143 -18.46 -6.73 -2.61
C ALA A 143 -18.37 -8.12 -3.27
N GLY A 144 -18.96 -9.13 -2.64
CA GLY A 144 -18.95 -10.52 -3.12
C GLY A 144 -17.59 -11.23 -3.03
N SER A 145 -16.57 -10.61 -2.45
CA SER A 145 -15.25 -11.21 -2.25
C SER A 145 -15.09 -11.82 -0.84
N GLN A 146 -14.09 -12.68 -0.68
CA GLN A 146 -13.69 -13.21 0.64
C GLN A 146 -13.26 -12.11 1.64
N HIS A 147 -12.97 -10.90 1.18
CA HIS A 147 -12.53 -9.77 1.99
C HIS A 147 -13.68 -8.90 2.50
N GLU A 148 -14.92 -9.15 2.07
CA GLU A 148 -16.07 -8.30 2.37
C GLU A 148 -16.35 -8.18 3.87
N SER A 149 -16.32 -9.28 4.61
CA SER A 149 -16.55 -9.28 6.05
C SER A 149 -15.49 -8.50 6.82
N ALA A 150 -14.22 -8.68 6.45
CA ALA A 150 -13.11 -7.93 7.04
C ALA A 150 -13.18 -6.43 6.72
N ALA A 151 -13.61 -6.09 5.51
CA ALA A 151 -13.76 -4.70 5.09
C ALA A 151 -14.93 -3.98 5.80
N LYS A 152 -16.01 -4.70 6.12
CA LYS A 152 -17.14 -4.15 6.89
C LYS A 152 -16.82 -3.90 8.36
N ALA A 153 -15.89 -4.66 8.93
CA ALA A 153 -15.46 -4.52 10.32
C ALA A 153 -14.55 -3.31 10.57
N LEU A 154 -14.13 -2.61 9.51
CA LEU A 154 -13.25 -1.47 9.61
C LEU A 154 -14.05 -0.16 9.61
N ASP A 155 -13.85 0.63 10.66
CA ASP A 155 -14.34 2.00 10.75
C ASP A 155 -13.47 2.90 9.85
N VAL A 156 -13.77 2.90 8.54
CA VAL A 156 -13.03 3.70 7.58
C VAL A 156 -13.90 4.86 7.14
N GLN A 157 -13.37 6.07 7.24
CA GLN A 157 -14.01 7.27 6.70
C GLN A 157 -14.11 7.17 5.17
N ARG A 158 -15.22 6.66 4.68
CA ARG A 158 -15.54 6.65 3.27
C ARG A 158 -16.15 7.99 2.88
N ARG A 159 -15.62 8.59 1.83
CA ARG A 159 -16.18 9.80 1.23
C ARG A 159 -16.67 9.43 -0.17
N ALA A 160 -17.95 9.09 -0.28
CA ALA A 160 -18.53 8.73 -1.57
C ALA A 160 -18.35 9.87 -2.57
N PRO A 161 -17.74 9.62 -3.74
CA PRO A 161 -17.56 10.65 -4.75
C PRO A 161 -18.91 11.07 -5.34
N ALA A 162 -19.11 12.37 -5.53
CA ALA A 162 -20.24 12.87 -6.28
C ALA A 162 -20.00 12.66 -7.79
N VAL A 163 -21.01 12.15 -8.48
CA VAL A 163 -21.00 12.08 -9.94
C VAL A 163 -21.77 13.30 -10.45
N LEU A 164 -21.09 14.16 -11.18
CA LEU A 164 -21.66 15.42 -11.68
C LEU A 164 -21.66 15.43 -13.20
N GLU A 165 -22.62 16.17 -13.76
CA GLU A 165 -22.56 16.52 -15.17
C GLU A 165 -21.31 17.36 -15.48
N PRO A 166 -20.67 17.17 -16.65
CA PRO A 166 -19.42 17.84 -16.98
C PRO A 166 -19.64 19.30 -17.40
N ASN A 167 -20.23 20.09 -16.51
CA ASN A 167 -20.43 21.53 -16.71
C ASN A 167 -20.13 22.32 -15.43
N VAL A 168 -19.79 23.59 -15.61
CA VAL A 168 -19.33 24.47 -14.52
C VAL A 168 -20.42 24.66 -13.46
N ASP A 169 -21.68 24.85 -13.88
CA ASP A 169 -22.77 25.11 -12.93
C ASP A 169 -23.07 23.92 -12.02
N ALA A 170 -22.96 22.71 -12.55
CA ALA A 170 -23.13 21.51 -11.73
C ALA A 170 -21.99 21.38 -10.67
N VAL A 171 -20.77 21.71 -11.06
CA VAL A 171 -19.62 21.69 -10.12
C VAL A 171 -19.78 22.76 -9.05
N LEU A 172 -20.12 23.99 -9.41
CA LEU A 172 -20.33 25.09 -8.46
C LEU A 172 -21.43 24.78 -7.46
N ARG A 173 -22.60 24.29 -7.92
CA ARG A 173 -23.68 23.86 -7.01
C ARG A 173 -23.26 22.77 -6.04
N ALA A 174 -22.46 21.80 -6.49
CA ALA A 174 -21.96 20.73 -5.62
C ALA A 174 -20.96 21.24 -4.57
N MET A 175 -20.13 22.21 -4.93
CA MET A 175 -19.21 22.86 -4.00
C MET A 175 -19.96 23.65 -2.92
N GLU A 176 -20.94 24.47 -3.30
CA GLU A 176 -21.79 25.23 -2.37
C GLU A 176 -22.55 24.31 -1.40
N ALA A 177 -23.10 23.20 -1.91
CA ALA A 177 -23.78 22.20 -1.08
C ALA A 177 -22.85 21.52 -0.07
N SER A 178 -21.57 21.35 -0.40
CA SER A 178 -20.59 20.73 0.52
C SER A 178 -20.19 21.67 1.66
N GLU A 179 -20.16 22.97 1.44
CA GLU A 179 -19.86 23.97 2.49
C GLU A 179 -20.97 24.08 3.54
N THR A 180 -22.22 23.85 3.16
CA THR A 180 -23.38 23.91 4.07
C THR A 180 -23.52 22.70 5.00
N HIS A 181 -22.83 21.59 4.69
CA HIS A 181 -22.88 20.35 5.49
C HIS A 181 -21.65 20.14 6.39
N GLY A 182 -20.88 21.21 6.64
CA GLY A 182 -19.77 21.37 7.59
C GLY A 182 -18.97 20.10 7.87
N VAL A 183 -17.71 20.08 7.46
CA VAL A 183 -16.69 19.14 7.95
C VAL A 183 -16.48 19.32 9.43
#